data_6a08ae32419d81d94ec44c431e3937a8
#
_entry.id   6a08ae32419d81d94ec44c431e3937a8
#
_cell.length_a   1.000
_cell.length_b   1.000
_cell.length_c   1.000
_cell.angle_alpha   90.00
_cell.angle_beta   90.00
_cell.angle_gamma   90.00
#
_symmetry.space_group_name_H-M   'P 1'
#
loop_
_entity.id
_entity.type
_entity.pdbx_description
1 polymer ?
#
loop_
_entity_poly.entity_id
_entity_poly.type
_entity_poly.pdbx_seq_one_letter_code
_entity_poly.pdbx_strand_id
1 'polypeptide(L)'
;TGRPLSTVIPTEGRGAVRVEARPIAEIQNAASRYMKERGIDAGDGYDVTGYPELNKDRARLVAAAYQQMKDDPTNPAVRRAYEALIEETLGQLRALDKTGIELDFLAPNTPYPYGESPAMGYGDIVTNKRLVTFPTRSGYGTGTTADDFEVANNPLLRNVGRVGTMDDATANDAFRVVHDAYGHFGPGNPFFRSKGEERAFLEHRRMFSDDARPAMASETTGQNSYLNYGPDEIFNTTASGETTKYAPQKIGIMPDWATDPTGMPDGAELRRLQKIVNEWRKANG
;
A
#
# COMPACT_ATOMS: atom_id res chain seq x y z
N THR A 1 1.55 -25.95 6.87
CA THR A 1 2.98 -25.65 6.62
C THR A 1 3.15 -25.32 5.13
N GLY A 2 2.90 -24.05 4.76
CA GLY A 2 3.09 -23.56 3.41
C GLY A 2 4.58 -23.55 3.06
N ARG A 3 4.95 -24.06 1.87
CA ARG A 3 6.30 -23.88 1.36
C ARG A 3 6.56 -22.39 1.17
N PRO A 4 7.74 -21.87 1.55
CA PRO A 4 8.08 -20.49 1.27
C PRO A 4 8.02 -20.25 -0.25
N LEU A 5 7.47 -19.11 -0.63
CA LEU A 5 7.40 -18.70 -2.03
C LEU A 5 8.82 -18.43 -2.53
N SER A 6 9.20 -19.13 -3.58
CA SER A 6 10.52 -18.98 -4.17
C SER A 6 10.40 -18.42 -5.58
N THR A 7 11.26 -17.49 -5.91
CA THR A 7 11.43 -16.97 -7.27
C THR A 7 12.85 -17.18 -7.76
N VAL A 8 13.02 -17.17 -9.07
CA VAL A 8 14.31 -17.29 -9.71
C VAL A 8 14.68 -15.91 -10.24
N ILE A 9 15.76 -15.34 -9.70
CA ILE A 9 16.28 -14.03 -10.12
C ILE A 9 17.43 -14.27 -11.10
N PRO A 10 17.38 -13.73 -12.33
CA PRO A 10 18.52 -13.69 -13.20
C PRO A 10 19.62 -12.82 -12.58
N THR A 11 20.82 -13.33 -12.45
CA THR A 11 21.98 -12.54 -12.03
C THR A 11 22.87 -12.29 -13.23
N GLU A 12 23.31 -11.05 -13.43
CA GLU A 12 24.24 -10.72 -14.49
C GLU A 12 25.52 -11.57 -14.36
N GLY A 13 25.74 -12.45 -15.34
CA GLY A 13 26.96 -13.24 -15.51
C GLY A 13 27.12 -14.48 -14.61
N ARG A 14 26.14 -14.84 -13.76
CA ARG A 14 26.27 -15.99 -12.82
C ARG A 14 25.10 -16.99 -12.83
N GLY A 15 24.22 -16.95 -13.82
CA GLY A 15 23.05 -17.82 -13.85
C GLY A 15 21.90 -17.32 -12.97
N ALA A 16 20.84 -18.12 -12.83
CA ALA A 16 19.66 -17.74 -12.06
C ALA A 16 19.79 -18.21 -10.60
N VAL A 17 19.59 -17.31 -9.64
CA VAL A 17 19.56 -17.62 -8.22
C VAL A 17 18.10 -17.76 -7.77
N ARG A 18 17.80 -18.85 -7.09
CA ARG A 18 16.49 -19.02 -6.45
C ARG A 18 16.49 -18.26 -5.11
N VAL A 19 15.62 -17.24 -5.03
CA VAL A 19 15.43 -16.47 -3.80
C VAL A 19 14.09 -16.87 -3.19
N GLU A 20 14.12 -17.25 -1.93
CA GLU A 20 12.92 -17.46 -1.13
C GLU A 20 12.62 -16.18 -0.39
N ALA A 21 11.39 -15.67 -0.56
CA ALA A 21 10.94 -14.50 0.21
C ALA A 21 10.87 -14.89 1.70
N ARG A 22 11.70 -14.25 2.48
CA ARG A 22 11.76 -14.40 3.95
C ARG A 22 11.70 -13.03 4.58
N PRO A 23 11.25 -12.92 5.82
CA PRO A 23 11.32 -11.67 6.55
C PRO A 23 12.74 -11.07 6.54
N ILE A 24 12.83 -9.77 6.21
CA ILE A 24 14.11 -9.04 6.22
C ILE A 24 14.33 -8.46 7.61
N ALA A 25 15.28 -9.05 8.36
CA ALA A 25 15.48 -8.75 9.77
C ALA A 25 15.78 -7.26 10.04
N GLU A 26 16.54 -6.59 9.18
CA GLU A 26 16.87 -5.17 9.35
C GLU A 26 15.60 -4.28 9.28
N ILE A 27 14.68 -4.58 8.34
CA ILE A 27 13.42 -3.83 8.19
C ILE A 27 12.50 -4.15 9.37
N GLN A 28 12.37 -5.41 9.77
CA GLN A 28 11.55 -5.80 10.93
C GLN A 28 12.04 -5.18 12.23
N ASN A 29 13.36 -5.15 12.43
CA ASN A 29 13.96 -4.51 13.60
C ASN A 29 13.72 -2.99 13.59
N ALA A 30 13.74 -2.35 12.42
CA ALA A 30 13.42 -0.93 12.29
C ALA A 30 11.94 -0.67 12.64
N ALA A 31 11.01 -1.50 12.13
CA ALA A 31 9.59 -1.43 12.47
C ALA A 31 9.36 -1.60 13.99
N SER A 32 9.97 -2.61 14.59
CA SER A 32 9.82 -2.91 16.02
C SER A 32 10.36 -1.76 16.90
N ARG A 33 11.50 -1.17 16.53
CA ARG A 33 12.03 0.01 17.23
C ARG A 33 11.10 1.20 17.12
N TYR A 34 10.62 1.51 15.90
CA TYR A 34 9.70 2.61 15.67
C TYR A 34 8.44 2.46 16.51
N MET A 35 7.79 1.29 16.47
CA MET A 35 6.57 1.03 17.23
C MET A 35 6.81 1.17 18.73
N LYS A 36 7.93 0.64 19.26
CA LYS A 36 8.29 0.78 20.66
C LYS A 36 8.52 2.23 21.07
N GLU A 37 9.23 3.02 20.25
CA GLU A 37 9.48 4.45 20.49
C GLU A 37 8.17 5.28 20.51
N ARG A 38 7.18 4.85 19.76
CA ARG A 38 5.85 5.51 19.69
C ARG A 38 4.84 4.94 20.68
N GLY A 39 5.19 3.91 21.44
CA GLY A 39 4.25 3.24 22.36
C GLY A 39 3.15 2.44 21.65
N ILE A 40 3.37 2.07 20.39
CA ILE A 40 2.47 1.22 19.62
C ILE A 40 2.74 -0.23 19.99
N ASP A 41 1.70 -0.96 20.39
CA ASP A 41 1.82 -2.38 20.67
C ASP A 41 2.04 -3.16 19.36
N ALA A 42 3.24 -3.72 19.23
CA ALA A 42 3.62 -4.50 18.04
C ALA A 42 2.88 -5.87 17.96
N GLY A 43 2.21 -6.31 19.03
CA GLY A 43 1.71 -7.69 19.16
C GLY A 43 2.84 -8.71 19.04
N ASP A 44 2.51 -9.97 18.72
CA ASP A 44 3.45 -11.10 18.65
C ASP A 44 4.39 -11.11 17.42
N GLY A 45 4.60 -9.96 16.77
CA GLY A 45 5.50 -9.83 15.61
C GLY A 45 4.85 -10.18 14.27
N TYR A 46 5.68 -10.19 13.23
CA TYR A 46 5.24 -10.46 11.86
C TYR A 46 5.06 -11.96 11.62
N ASP A 47 3.85 -12.47 11.81
CA ASP A 47 3.52 -13.84 11.39
C ASP A 47 2.75 -13.81 10.07
N VAL A 48 3.48 -13.86 8.95
CA VAL A 48 2.88 -13.96 7.61
C VAL A 48 2.10 -15.27 7.39
N THR A 49 2.26 -16.26 8.25
CA THR A 49 1.56 -17.55 8.13
C THR A 49 0.17 -17.53 8.76
N GLY A 50 -0.07 -16.60 9.68
CA GLY A 50 -1.34 -16.47 10.43
C GLY A 50 -2.39 -15.57 9.79
N TYR A 51 -2.11 -14.94 8.63
CA TYR A 51 -3.09 -14.06 7.99
C TYR A 51 -4.29 -14.81 7.46
N PRO A 52 -5.51 -14.29 7.71
CA PRO A 52 -6.71 -14.85 7.13
C PRO A 52 -6.63 -14.81 5.59
N GLU A 53 -7.20 -15.81 4.96
CA GLU A 53 -7.43 -15.77 3.51
C GLU A 53 -8.28 -14.54 3.16
N LEU A 54 -7.95 -13.88 2.04
CA LEU A 54 -8.71 -12.72 1.58
C LEU A 54 -10.19 -13.08 1.41
N ASN A 55 -11.04 -12.43 2.17
CA ASN A 55 -12.48 -12.53 2.03
C ASN A 55 -12.95 -11.58 0.91
N LYS A 56 -13.19 -12.13 -0.29
CA LYS A 56 -13.62 -11.35 -1.45
C LYS A 56 -14.94 -10.61 -1.25
N ASP A 57 -15.87 -11.17 -0.48
CA ASP A 57 -17.14 -10.49 -0.23
C ASP A 57 -16.94 -9.28 0.69
N ARG A 58 -16.08 -9.40 1.70
CA ARG A 58 -15.64 -8.25 2.49
C ARG A 58 -14.90 -7.23 1.64
N ALA A 59 -13.98 -7.66 0.77
CA ALA A 59 -13.23 -6.76 -0.12
C ALA A 59 -14.17 -5.96 -1.04
N ARG A 60 -15.26 -6.56 -1.54
CA ARG A 60 -16.31 -5.82 -2.29
C ARG A 60 -17.05 -4.80 -1.44
N LEU A 61 -17.30 -5.09 -0.15
CA LEU A 61 -17.88 -4.10 0.76
C LEU A 61 -16.91 -2.94 1.02
N VAL A 62 -15.62 -3.21 1.17
CA VAL A 62 -14.57 -2.18 1.28
C VAL A 62 -14.53 -1.33 0.00
N ALA A 63 -14.57 -1.95 -1.18
CA ALA A 63 -14.65 -1.25 -2.46
C ALA A 63 -15.89 -0.33 -2.55
N ALA A 64 -17.05 -0.83 -2.11
CA ALA A 64 -18.28 -0.05 -2.09
C ALA A 64 -18.23 1.11 -1.08
N ALA A 65 -17.59 0.90 0.08
CA ALA A 65 -17.35 1.97 1.05
C ALA A 65 -16.40 3.04 0.46
N TYR A 66 -15.32 2.63 -0.22
CA TYR A 66 -14.43 3.55 -0.92
C TYR A 66 -15.18 4.35 -2.00
N GLN A 67 -16.05 3.72 -2.79
CA GLN A 67 -16.88 4.43 -3.76
C GLN A 67 -17.76 5.50 -3.09
N GLN A 68 -18.33 5.20 -1.92
CA GLN A 68 -19.21 6.12 -1.18
C GLN A 68 -18.45 7.16 -0.37
N MET A 69 -17.16 6.94 -0.13
CA MET A 69 -16.31 7.88 0.59
C MET A 69 -16.30 9.22 -0.14
N LYS A 70 -16.52 10.28 0.61
CA LYS A 70 -16.44 11.65 0.08
C LYS A 70 -14.99 12.05 -0.09
N ASP A 71 -14.70 12.70 -1.20
CA ASP A 71 -13.49 13.50 -1.35
C ASP A 71 -13.73 14.84 -0.66
N ASP A 72 -13.16 15.01 0.54
CA ASP A 72 -13.36 16.21 1.36
C ASP A 72 -12.08 16.56 2.13
N PRO A 73 -11.05 17.07 1.44
CA PRO A 73 -9.77 17.42 2.04
C PRO A 73 -9.86 18.59 3.05
N THR A 74 -11.00 19.30 3.06
CA THR A 74 -11.22 20.43 3.99
C THR A 74 -11.84 19.99 5.31
N ASN A 75 -12.38 18.79 5.39
CA ASN A 75 -12.98 18.25 6.60
C ASN A 75 -11.95 18.12 7.73
N PRO A 76 -12.22 18.67 8.92
CA PRO A 76 -11.25 18.65 10.02
C PRO A 76 -10.85 17.23 10.48
N ALA A 77 -11.74 16.25 10.40
CA ALA A 77 -11.42 14.87 10.76
C ALA A 77 -10.50 14.23 9.70
N VAL A 78 -10.79 14.45 8.40
CA VAL A 78 -9.94 14.00 7.30
C VAL A 78 -8.55 14.62 7.42
N ARG A 79 -8.47 15.93 7.63
CA ARG A 79 -7.19 16.63 7.81
C ARG A 79 -6.35 16.05 8.95
N ARG A 80 -6.95 15.84 10.12
CA ARG A 80 -6.24 15.25 11.27
C ARG A 80 -5.71 13.85 10.94
N ALA A 81 -6.51 13.02 10.29
CA ALA A 81 -6.10 11.67 9.93
C ALA A 81 -4.93 11.66 8.92
N TYR A 82 -4.97 12.54 7.92
CA TYR A 82 -3.87 12.67 6.96
C TYR A 82 -2.62 13.34 7.56
N GLU A 83 -2.76 14.30 8.47
CA GLU A 83 -1.64 14.87 9.21
C GLU A 83 -0.95 13.81 10.08
N ALA A 84 -1.72 12.97 10.79
CA ALA A 84 -1.19 11.85 11.54
C ALA A 84 -0.51 10.81 10.63
N LEU A 85 -1.15 10.44 9.51
CA LEU A 85 -0.57 9.54 8.52
C LEU A 85 0.79 10.03 8.03
N ILE A 86 0.89 11.32 7.67
CA ILE A 86 2.14 11.90 7.13
C ILE A 86 3.22 11.97 8.22
N GLU A 87 2.89 12.43 9.41
CA GLU A 87 3.85 12.49 10.52
C GLU A 87 4.43 11.12 10.84
N GLU A 88 3.55 10.12 10.93
CA GLU A 88 3.94 8.75 11.24
C GLU A 88 4.72 8.11 10.11
N THR A 89 4.36 8.35 8.84
CA THR A 89 5.13 7.97 7.66
C THR A 89 6.57 8.50 7.71
N LEU A 90 6.74 9.78 8.01
CA LEU A 90 8.07 10.40 8.13
C LEU A 90 8.85 9.83 9.32
N GLY A 91 8.18 9.44 10.39
CA GLY A 91 8.77 8.71 11.51
C GLY A 91 9.30 7.34 11.10
N GLN A 92 8.49 6.61 10.36
CA GLN A 92 8.84 5.28 9.81
C GLN A 92 9.99 5.38 8.79
N LEU A 93 9.97 6.41 7.93
CA LEU A 93 11.05 6.67 6.98
C LEU A 93 12.39 6.88 7.71
N ARG A 94 12.41 7.71 8.75
CA ARG A 94 13.62 7.90 9.59
C ARG A 94 14.11 6.62 10.25
N ALA A 95 13.20 5.69 10.58
CA ALA A 95 13.58 4.38 11.11
C ALA A 95 14.14 3.47 10.02
N LEU A 96 13.63 3.56 8.81
CA LEU A 96 14.10 2.83 7.63
C LEU A 96 15.50 3.31 7.20
N ASP A 97 15.75 4.61 7.17
CA ASP A 97 17.06 5.19 6.81
C ASP A 97 18.20 4.64 7.69
N LYS A 98 17.89 4.33 8.95
CA LYS A 98 18.89 3.74 9.89
C LYS A 98 19.27 2.29 9.56
N THR A 99 18.60 1.65 8.61
CA THR A 99 18.94 0.28 8.16
C THR A 99 20.12 0.23 7.20
N GLY A 100 20.45 1.37 6.59
CA GLY A 100 21.46 1.46 5.53
C GLY A 100 20.97 0.93 4.18
N ILE A 101 19.66 0.73 4.01
CA ILE A 101 19.06 0.44 2.71
C ILE A 101 18.99 1.75 1.93
N GLU A 102 19.56 1.78 0.75
CA GLU A 102 19.47 2.91 -0.16
C GLU A 102 18.05 2.99 -0.76
N LEU A 103 17.42 4.14 -0.62
CA LEU A 103 16.10 4.41 -1.17
C LEU A 103 16.27 5.14 -2.50
N ASP A 104 15.76 4.53 -3.56
CA ASP A 104 15.89 5.06 -4.91
C ASP A 104 14.52 5.22 -5.57
N PHE A 105 14.41 6.18 -6.47
CA PHE A 105 13.19 6.40 -7.23
C PHE A 105 13.43 6.13 -8.71
N LEU A 106 12.45 5.50 -9.33
CA LEU A 106 12.48 5.21 -10.75
C LEU A 106 12.60 6.50 -11.56
N ALA A 107 13.66 6.59 -12.38
CA ALA A 107 13.82 7.69 -13.29
C ALA A 107 12.74 7.68 -14.40
N PRO A 108 12.34 8.86 -14.92
CA PRO A 108 11.39 8.92 -16.02
C PRO A 108 11.83 8.04 -17.22
N ASN A 109 10.86 7.36 -17.83
CA ASN A 109 11.08 6.49 -18.99
C ASN A 109 12.04 5.30 -18.77
N THR A 110 12.31 4.96 -17.52
CA THR A 110 13.10 3.78 -17.17
C THR A 110 12.18 2.62 -16.86
N PRO A 111 12.41 1.40 -17.40
CA PRO A 111 11.65 0.22 -17.01
C PRO A 111 11.78 -0.04 -15.50
N TYR A 112 10.66 -0.39 -14.86
CA TYR A 112 10.69 -0.73 -13.44
C TYR A 112 11.52 -2.01 -13.23
N PRO A 113 12.59 -1.94 -12.41
CA PRO A 113 13.57 -3.03 -12.33
C PRO A 113 13.00 -4.32 -11.74
N TYR A 114 11.90 -4.22 -11.01
CA TYR A 114 11.26 -5.37 -10.37
C TYR A 114 10.14 -5.99 -11.20
N GLY A 115 9.80 -5.37 -12.34
CA GLY A 115 8.71 -5.83 -13.19
C GLY A 115 7.39 -5.92 -12.42
N GLU A 116 6.65 -7.00 -12.61
CA GLU A 116 5.41 -7.26 -11.86
C GLU A 116 5.63 -8.12 -10.60
N SER A 117 6.88 -8.41 -10.25
CA SER A 117 7.22 -9.32 -9.17
C SER A 117 8.02 -8.63 -8.06
N PRO A 118 7.44 -8.44 -6.85
CA PRO A 118 8.18 -7.96 -5.69
C PRO A 118 9.38 -8.82 -5.31
N ALA A 119 9.42 -10.05 -5.80
CA ALA A 119 10.54 -10.95 -5.53
C ALA A 119 11.87 -10.40 -6.08
N MET A 120 11.83 -9.63 -7.17
CA MET A 120 13.01 -8.92 -7.69
C MET A 120 13.46 -7.83 -6.73
N GLY A 121 12.53 -7.04 -6.19
CA GLY A 121 12.81 -6.03 -5.18
C GLY A 121 13.35 -6.64 -3.89
N TYR A 122 12.79 -7.75 -3.44
CA TYR A 122 13.32 -8.51 -2.32
C TYR A 122 14.79 -8.90 -2.54
N GLY A 123 15.10 -9.43 -3.72
CA GLY A 123 16.46 -9.79 -4.08
C GLY A 123 17.41 -8.60 -4.10
N ASP A 124 16.97 -7.45 -4.60
CA ASP A 124 17.76 -6.21 -4.65
C ASP A 124 18.07 -5.68 -3.23
N ILE A 125 17.06 -5.67 -2.35
CA ILE A 125 17.27 -5.28 -0.95
C ILE A 125 18.28 -6.21 -0.24
N VAL A 126 18.12 -7.52 -0.39
CA VAL A 126 18.96 -8.49 0.30
C VAL A 126 20.39 -8.47 -0.23
N THR A 127 20.58 -8.33 -1.56
CA THR A 127 21.87 -8.44 -2.22
C THR A 127 22.60 -7.11 -2.32
N ASN A 128 21.87 -6.05 -2.71
CA ASN A 128 22.44 -4.75 -3.04
C ASN A 128 22.13 -3.67 -2.01
N LYS A 129 21.29 -3.97 -1.00
CA LYS A 129 20.81 -3.00 -0.01
C LYS A 129 20.11 -1.81 -0.67
N ARG A 130 19.32 -2.04 -1.72
CA ARG A 130 18.63 -1.01 -2.47
C ARG A 130 17.14 -1.34 -2.62
N LEU A 131 16.31 -0.33 -2.41
CA LEU A 131 14.86 -0.35 -2.69
C LEU A 131 14.53 0.72 -3.72
N VAL A 132 13.97 0.33 -4.87
CA VAL A 132 13.50 1.25 -5.91
C VAL A 132 11.97 1.34 -5.85
N THR A 133 11.48 2.55 -5.74
CA THR A 133 10.03 2.84 -5.66
C THR A 133 9.58 3.70 -6.84
N PHE A 134 8.33 3.55 -7.26
CA PHE A 134 7.72 4.44 -8.25
C PHE A 134 7.47 5.83 -7.66
N PRO A 135 7.92 6.90 -8.32
CA PRO A 135 7.59 8.25 -7.87
C PRO A 135 6.11 8.57 -8.11
N THR A 136 5.52 9.37 -7.23
CA THR A 136 4.13 9.83 -7.34
C THR A 136 3.85 10.48 -8.71
N ARG A 137 4.81 11.21 -9.24
CA ARG A 137 4.71 11.86 -10.55
C ARG A 137 4.57 10.91 -11.75
N SER A 138 4.89 9.64 -11.57
CA SER A 138 4.77 8.59 -12.60
C SER A 138 3.44 7.83 -12.54
N GLY A 139 2.61 8.05 -11.54
CA GLY A 139 1.30 7.44 -11.40
C GLY A 139 0.67 7.76 -10.06
N TYR A 140 -0.47 8.43 -10.09
CA TYR A 140 -1.25 8.79 -8.91
C TYR A 140 -2.75 8.64 -9.21
N GLY A 141 -3.33 7.55 -8.74
CA GLY A 141 -4.73 7.21 -9.01
C GLY A 141 -5.01 7.03 -10.52
N THR A 142 -6.11 7.58 -11.00
CA THR A 142 -6.47 7.58 -12.43
C THR A 142 -5.69 8.60 -13.23
N GLY A 143 -4.94 9.48 -12.55
CA GLY A 143 -4.22 10.57 -13.16
C GLY A 143 -2.87 10.17 -13.73
N THR A 144 -2.62 10.54 -14.98
CA THR A 144 -1.34 10.36 -15.65
C THR A 144 -0.74 11.69 -16.11
N THR A 145 -1.42 12.81 -15.82
CA THR A 145 -1.03 14.15 -16.26
C THR A 145 -0.62 15.04 -15.09
N ALA A 146 0.15 16.10 -15.39
CA ALA A 146 0.54 17.09 -14.40
C ALA A 146 -0.67 17.75 -13.70
N ASP A 147 -1.79 17.86 -14.41
CA ASP A 147 -3.03 18.48 -13.91
C ASP A 147 -3.66 17.67 -12.75
N ASP A 148 -3.43 16.36 -12.70
CA ASP A 148 -3.89 15.51 -11.60
C ASP A 148 -3.12 15.75 -10.30
N PHE A 149 -1.94 16.38 -10.38
CA PHE A 149 -1.16 16.82 -9.21
C PHE A 149 -1.63 18.14 -8.62
N GLU A 150 -2.45 18.89 -9.33
CA GLU A 150 -3.06 20.14 -8.86
C GLU A 150 -4.36 19.92 -8.08
N VAL A 151 -4.57 18.75 -7.50
CA VAL A 151 -5.70 18.57 -6.58
C VAL A 151 -5.45 19.49 -5.39
N ALA A 152 -6.00 20.69 -5.49
CA ALA A 152 -5.89 21.72 -4.49
C ALA A 152 -6.24 21.14 -3.11
N ASN A 153 -5.31 21.30 -2.17
CA ASN A 153 -5.41 20.79 -0.80
C ASN A 153 -5.18 19.28 -0.59
N ASN A 154 -4.64 18.53 -1.54
CA ASN A 154 -4.26 17.15 -1.27
C ASN A 154 -3.01 17.11 -0.35
N PRO A 155 -3.13 16.68 0.92
CA PRO A 155 -2.04 16.70 1.87
C PRO A 155 -0.89 15.74 1.49
N LEU A 156 -1.18 14.68 0.73
CA LEU A 156 -0.17 13.72 0.29
C LEU A 156 0.75 14.29 -0.80
N LEU A 157 0.34 15.36 -1.49
CA LEU A 157 1.18 16.03 -2.48
C LEU A 157 2.08 17.11 -1.85
N ARG A 158 2.01 17.30 -0.53
CA ARG A 158 2.89 18.21 0.20
C ARG A 158 4.35 17.77 0.04
N ASN A 159 5.23 18.70 -0.33
CA ASN A 159 6.67 18.48 -0.32
C ASN A 159 7.15 18.20 1.13
N VAL A 160 7.90 17.13 1.29
CA VAL A 160 8.46 16.68 2.59
C VAL A 160 9.99 16.75 2.60
N GLY A 161 10.59 17.32 1.54
CA GLY A 161 12.02 17.40 1.37
C GLY A 161 12.60 16.15 0.72
N ARG A 162 13.85 15.85 1.06
CA ARG A 162 14.57 14.72 0.46
C ARG A 162 14.14 13.38 1.02
N VAL A 163 13.86 12.44 0.12
CA VAL A 163 13.66 11.02 0.42
C VAL A 163 14.58 10.21 -0.51
N GLY A 164 15.53 9.51 0.04
CA GLY A 164 16.51 8.76 -0.76
C GLY A 164 17.19 9.63 -1.81
N THR A 165 17.04 9.27 -3.09
CA THR A 165 17.62 10.00 -4.23
C THR A 165 16.77 11.17 -4.74
N MET A 166 15.55 11.36 -4.24
CA MET A 166 14.63 12.42 -4.65
C MET A 166 14.68 13.62 -3.69
N ASP A 167 15.07 14.81 -4.19
CA ASP A 167 15.23 16.02 -3.37
C ASP A 167 13.88 16.67 -2.99
N ASP A 168 12.88 16.62 -3.89
CA ASP A 168 11.57 17.25 -3.75
C ASP A 168 10.46 16.20 -3.64
N ALA A 169 10.63 15.24 -2.76
CA ALA A 169 9.66 14.16 -2.57
C ALA A 169 8.36 14.68 -1.94
N THR A 170 7.24 14.08 -2.36
CA THR A 170 5.95 14.32 -1.73
C THR A 170 5.75 13.41 -0.52
N ALA A 171 4.77 13.72 0.32
CA ALA A 171 4.36 12.83 1.41
C ALA A 171 3.93 11.46 0.88
N ASN A 172 3.32 11.40 -0.31
CA ASN A 172 2.96 10.14 -0.95
C ASN A 172 4.18 9.33 -1.43
N ASP A 173 5.24 10.00 -1.90
CA ASP A 173 6.50 9.30 -2.21
C ASP A 173 7.09 8.64 -0.96
N ALA A 174 7.11 9.37 0.15
CA ALA A 174 7.54 8.83 1.44
C ALA A 174 6.64 7.65 1.90
N PHE A 175 5.31 7.79 1.75
CA PHE A 175 4.36 6.74 2.11
C PHE A 175 4.56 5.47 1.28
N ARG A 176 4.75 5.59 -0.03
CA ARG A 176 5.05 4.44 -0.91
C ARG A 176 6.30 3.70 -0.47
N VAL A 177 7.39 4.42 -0.20
CA VAL A 177 8.65 3.82 0.26
C VAL A 177 8.45 3.00 1.53
N VAL A 178 7.80 3.57 2.56
CA VAL A 178 7.59 2.85 3.82
C VAL A 178 6.56 1.72 3.68
N HIS A 179 5.56 1.89 2.80
CA HIS A 179 4.59 0.83 2.52
C HIS A 179 5.25 -0.38 1.82
N ASP A 180 6.08 -0.13 0.82
CA ASP A 180 6.85 -1.19 0.16
C ASP A 180 7.79 -1.88 1.14
N ALA A 181 8.53 -1.10 1.95
CA ALA A 181 9.48 -1.65 2.90
C ALA A 181 8.80 -2.46 4.01
N TYR A 182 7.82 -1.90 4.70
CA TYR A 182 7.22 -2.50 5.89
C TYR A 182 6.02 -3.40 5.60
N GLY A 183 5.30 -3.16 4.50
CA GLY A 183 4.15 -3.97 4.11
C GLY A 183 4.53 -5.17 3.25
N HIS A 184 5.44 -4.98 2.29
CA HIS A 184 5.81 -6.02 1.35
C HIS A 184 7.13 -6.69 1.70
N PHE A 185 8.23 -5.98 1.71
CA PHE A 185 9.57 -6.60 1.79
C PHE A 185 9.96 -7.04 3.20
N GLY A 186 9.70 -6.22 4.20
CA GLY A 186 10.02 -6.53 5.59
C GLY A 186 9.43 -7.84 6.07
N PRO A 187 8.12 -8.08 5.92
CA PRO A 187 7.48 -9.34 6.29
C PRO A 187 7.73 -10.49 5.30
N GLY A 188 8.40 -10.25 4.18
CA GLY A 188 8.59 -11.27 3.15
C GLY A 188 7.34 -11.57 2.34
N ASN A 189 6.52 -10.55 2.09
CA ASN A 189 5.30 -10.64 1.28
C ASN A 189 5.63 -10.33 -0.20
N PRO A 190 5.81 -11.35 -1.05
CA PRO A 190 6.35 -11.16 -2.41
C PRO A 190 5.28 -10.85 -3.46
N PHE A 191 4.15 -10.26 -3.10
CA PHE A 191 3.06 -10.01 -4.03
C PHE A 191 2.60 -8.56 -4.02
N PHE A 192 2.46 -7.96 -5.20
CA PHE A 192 1.88 -6.63 -5.44
C PHE A 192 0.46 -6.69 -6.01
N ARG A 193 -0.26 -7.80 -5.89
CA ARG A 193 -1.64 -7.92 -6.37
C ARG A 193 -2.57 -8.23 -5.22
N SER A 194 -3.83 -8.05 -5.42
CA SER A 194 -4.93 -8.06 -4.44
C SER A 194 -4.65 -8.69 -3.07
N LYS A 195 -4.27 -9.97 -3.00
CA LYS A 195 -3.90 -10.64 -1.74
C LYS A 195 -2.61 -10.11 -1.13
N GLY A 196 -1.64 -9.75 -1.97
CA GLY A 196 -0.37 -9.20 -1.52
C GLY A 196 -0.55 -7.82 -0.93
N GLU A 197 -1.32 -6.98 -1.57
CA GLU A 197 -1.68 -5.65 -1.09
C GLU A 197 -2.49 -5.69 0.20
N GLU A 198 -3.42 -6.64 0.32
CA GLU A 198 -4.17 -6.82 1.58
C GLU A 198 -3.24 -7.24 2.72
N ARG A 199 -2.29 -8.15 2.46
CA ARG A 199 -1.27 -8.50 3.46
C ARG A 199 -0.37 -7.32 3.80
N ALA A 200 0.06 -6.55 2.81
CA ALA A 200 0.86 -5.35 3.02
C ALA A 200 0.11 -4.32 3.87
N PHE A 201 -1.18 -4.12 3.61
CA PHE A 201 -2.03 -3.31 4.47
C PHE A 201 -2.06 -3.83 5.90
N LEU A 202 -2.31 -5.13 6.11
CA LEU A 202 -2.41 -5.74 7.44
C LEU A 202 -1.11 -5.58 8.25
N GLU A 203 0.04 -5.76 7.60
CA GLU A 203 1.34 -5.56 8.25
C GLU A 203 1.62 -4.09 8.54
N HIS A 204 1.48 -3.25 7.54
CA HIS A 204 1.87 -1.86 7.68
C HIS A 204 0.94 -1.07 8.61
N ARG A 205 -0.39 -1.39 8.63
CA ARG A 205 -1.35 -0.73 9.52
C ARG A 205 -1.00 -0.83 11.01
N ARG A 206 -0.28 -1.87 11.40
CA ARG A 206 0.17 -2.07 12.80
C ARG A 206 1.13 -0.99 13.27
N MET A 207 1.80 -0.33 12.34
CA MET A 207 2.74 0.74 12.61
C MET A 207 2.09 2.12 12.71
N PHE A 208 0.77 2.21 12.56
CA PHE A 208 0.02 3.46 12.62
C PHE A 208 -0.90 3.51 13.83
N SER A 209 -1.04 4.71 14.38
CA SER A 209 -2.02 5.02 15.43
C SER A 209 -3.46 4.92 14.90
N ASP A 210 -4.41 4.87 15.82
CA ASP A 210 -5.84 4.88 15.48
C ASP A 210 -6.26 6.15 14.72
N ASP A 211 -5.58 7.28 14.95
CA ASP A 211 -5.83 8.53 14.23
C ASP A 211 -5.41 8.45 12.76
N ALA A 212 -4.32 7.76 12.45
CA ALA A 212 -3.78 7.64 11.09
C ALA A 212 -4.43 6.52 10.27
N ARG A 213 -4.88 5.44 10.92
CA ARG A 213 -5.41 4.23 10.23
C ARG A 213 -6.55 4.49 9.25
N PRO A 214 -7.53 5.40 9.52
CA PRO A 214 -8.60 5.66 8.55
C PRO A 214 -8.11 6.24 7.23
N ALA A 215 -7.12 7.15 7.26
CA ALA A 215 -6.48 7.68 6.06
C ALA A 215 -5.58 6.63 5.39
N MET A 216 -4.78 5.89 6.16
CA MET A 216 -3.95 4.79 5.66
C MET A 216 -4.81 3.72 4.95
N ALA A 217 -5.98 3.38 5.50
CA ALA A 217 -6.90 2.45 4.86
C ALA A 217 -7.48 2.99 3.55
N SER A 218 -7.70 4.31 3.44
CA SER A 218 -8.13 4.94 2.18
C SER A 218 -7.08 4.76 1.09
N GLU A 219 -5.81 5.01 1.42
CA GLU A 219 -4.69 5.00 0.48
C GLU A 219 -4.18 3.57 0.14
N THR A 220 -4.64 2.56 0.85
CA THR A 220 -4.21 1.16 0.65
C THR A 220 -5.39 0.24 0.36
N THR A 221 -5.97 -0.39 1.39
CA THR A 221 -7.04 -1.41 1.21
C THR A 221 -8.28 -0.84 0.50
N GLY A 222 -8.62 0.44 0.68
CA GLY A 222 -9.72 1.11 -0.01
C GLY A 222 -9.51 1.14 -1.52
N GLN A 223 -8.38 1.70 -1.96
CA GLN A 223 -8.00 1.79 -3.38
C GLN A 223 -7.79 0.41 -3.99
N ASN A 224 -7.05 -0.47 -3.29
CA ASN A 224 -6.79 -1.83 -3.74
C ASN A 224 -8.08 -2.65 -3.91
N SER A 225 -8.99 -2.55 -2.95
CA SER A 225 -10.28 -3.25 -3.03
C SER A 225 -11.14 -2.69 -4.17
N TYR A 226 -11.16 -1.37 -4.37
CA TYR A 226 -11.87 -0.75 -5.49
C TYR A 226 -11.33 -1.21 -6.85
N LEU A 227 -10.00 -1.24 -6.99
CA LEU A 227 -9.33 -1.70 -8.21
C LEU A 227 -9.66 -3.15 -8.55
N ASN A 228 -9.62 -4.05 -7.55
CA ASN A 228 -9.69 -5.49 -7.78
C ASN A 228 -11.09 -6.09 -7.59
N TYR A 229 -12.00 -5.42 -6.87
CA TYR A 229 -13.32 -5.93 -6.47
C TYR A 229 -14.44 -4.90 -6.63
N GLY A 230 -14.15 -3.76 -7.25
CA GLY A 230 -15.08 -2.68 -7.53
C GLY A 230 -15.88 -2.89 -8.81
N PRO A 231 -16.43 -1.81 -9.38
CA PRO A 231 -17.32 -1.89 -10.54
C PRO A 231 -16.65 -2.47 -11.80
N ASP A 232 -15.35 -2.32 -11.93
CA ASP A 232 -14.55 -2.81 -13.06
C ASP A 232 -13.78 -4.11 -12.77
N GLU A 233 -14.17 -4.87 -11.74
CA GLU A 233 -13.50 -6.12 -11.31
C GLU A 233 -13.20 -7.05 -12.50
N ILE A 234 -14.19 -7.34 -13.32
CA ILE A 234 -14.06 -8.26 -14.46
C ILE A 234 -13.12 -7.69 -15.52
N PHE A 235 -13.29 -6.42 -15.87
CA PHE A 235 -12.43 -5.74 -16.83
C PHE A 235 -10.96 -5.75 -16.36
N ASN A 236 -10.70 -5.38 -15.12
CA ASN A 236 -9.35 -5.31 -14.56
C ASN A 236 -8.67 -6.67 -14.42
N THR A 237 -9.42 -7.77 -14.40
CA THR A 237 -8.84 -9.13 -14.37
C THR A 237 -8.00 -9.43 -15.61
N THR A 238 -8.33 -8.84 -16.75
CA THR A 238 -7.66 -9.05 -18.05
C THR A 238 -6.94 -7.82 -18.58
N ALA A 239 -7.06 -6.67 -17.91
CA ALA A 239 -6.44 -5.43 -18.33
C ALA A 239 -4.91 -5.49 -18.16
N SER A 240 -4.19 -4.86 -19.09
CA SER A 240 -2.76 -4.54 -18.94
C SER A 240 -2.57 -3.34 -18.01
N GLY A 241 -1.35 -3.08 -17.56
CA GLY A 241 -1.05 -1.90 -16.75
C GLY A 241 -1.54 -0.58 -17.36
N GLU A 242 -1.45 -0.45 -18.69
CA GLU A 242 -1.90 0.75 -19.43
C GLU A 242 -3.42 0.88 -19.55
N THR A 243 -4.14 -0.24 -19.55
CA THR A 243 -5.61 -0.29 -19.72
C THR A 243 -6.34 -0.47 -18.39
N THR A 244 -5.63 -0.72 -17.31
CA THR A 244 -6.21 -0.89 -15.98
C THR A 244 -6.99 0.35 -15.55
N LYS A 245 -8.21 0.15 -15.09
CA LYS A 245 -9.03 1.22 -14.51
C LYS A 245 -8.73 1.32 -13.02
N TYR A 246 -7.84 2.25 -12.70
CA TYR A 246 -7.44 2.52 -11.31
C TYR A 246 -8.57 3.17 -10.50
N ALA A 247 -8.46 3.08 -9.18
CA ALA A 247 -9.34 3.78 -8.27
C ALA A 247 -9.18 5.30 -8.43
N PRO A 248 -10.27 6.09 -8.47
CA PRO A 248 -10.16 7.54 -8.44
C PRO A 248 -9.52 7.98 -7.13
N GLN A 249 -8.55 8.90 -7.20
CA GLN A 249 -7.93 9.44 -6.01
C GLN A 249 -8.94 10.28 -5.21
N LYS A 250 -9.01 10.03 -3.91
CA LYS A 250 -9.90 10.74 -2.99
C LYS A 250 -9.20 11.02 -1.68
N ILE A 251 -9.32 12.22 -1.18
CA ILE A 251 -8.88 12.60 0.16
C ILE A 251 -10.07 12.47 1.12
N GLY A 252 -10.15 11.34 1.74
CA GLY A 252 -11.22 10.94 2.65
C GLY A 252 -10.76 9.88 3.62
N ILE A 253 -11.59 9.48 4.54
CA ILE A 253 -11.30 8.45 5.53
C ILE A 253 -12.25 7.27 5.39
N MET A 254 -11.68 6.08 5.42
CA MET A 254 -12.45 4.84 5.46
C MET A 254 -13.12 4.67 6.83
N PRO A 255 -14.28 4.03 6.90
CA PRO A 255 -14.96 3.76 8.16
C PRO A 255 -14.13 2.78 9.02
N ASP A 256 -14.29 2.87 10.34
CA ASP A 256 -13.52 2.10 11.32
C ASP A 256 -13.51 0.60 11.05
N TRP A 257 -14.67 0.04 10.68
CA TRP A 257 -14.74 -1.39 10.36
C TRP A 257 -13.85 -1.80 9.18
N ALA A 258 -13.56 -0.89 8.24
CA ALA A 258 -12.68 -1.17 7.10
C ALA A 258 -11.20 -1.10 7.50
N THR A 259 -10.87 -0.38 8.56
CA THR A 259 -9.51 -0.31 9.11
C THR A 259 -9.13 -1.56 9.91
N ASP A 260 -10.12 -2.33 10.38
CA ASP A 260 -9.91 -3.60 11.07
C ASP A 260 -10.04 -4.76 10.08
N PRO A 261 -9.05 -5.67 10.00
CA PRO A 261 -9.09 -6.80 9.07
C PRO A 261 -10.28 -7.75 9.27
N THR A 262 -10.85 -7.80 10.47
CA THR A 262 -12.02 -8.61 10.83
C THR A 262 -13.31 -7.80 10.90
N GLY A 263 -13.21 -6.47 10.81
CA GLY A 263 -14.32 -5.56 10.90
C GLY A 263 -15.36 -5.75 9.80
N MET A 264 -16.61 -5.57 10.15
CA MET A 264 -17.75 -5.61 9.23
C MET A 264 -18.64 -4.40 9.47
N PRO A 265 -19.30 -3.88 8.42
CA PRO A 265 -20.26 -2.79 8.58
C PRO A 265 -21.46 -3.23 9.42
N ASP A 266 -22.10 -2.29 10.06
CA ASP A 266 -23.35 -2.54 10.78
C ASP A 266 -24.51 -2.94 9.83
N GLY A 267 -25.66 -3.37 10.42
CA GLY A 267 -26.79 -3.91 9.66
C GLY A 267 -27.38 -2.92 8.62
N ALA A 268 -27.37 -1.63 8.88
CA ALA A 268 -27.89 -0.60 7.96
C ALA A 268 -26.87 -0.29 6.86
N GLU A 269 -25.64 -0.08 7.25
CA GLU A 269 -24.53 0.15 6.33
C GLU A 269 -24.26 -1.08 5.46
N LEU A 270 -24.27 -2.28 6.03
CA LEU A 270 -24.14 -3.52 5.30
C LEU A 270 -25.18 -3.63 4.16
N ARG A 271 -26.46 -3.36 4.45
CA ARG A 271 -27.50 -3.42 3.41
C ARG A 271 -27.27 -2.39 2.30
N ARG A 272 -26.83 -1.18 2.64
CA ARG A 272 -26.52 -0.14 1.68
C ARG A 272 -25.37 -0.56 0.76
N LEU A 273 -24.26 -1.05 1.33
CA LEU A 273 -23.09 -1.47 0.57
C LEU A 273 -23.37 -2.72 -0.28
N GLN A 274 -24.11 -3.69 0.26
CA GLN A 274 -24.55 -4.87 -0.50
C GLN A 274 -25.40 -4.51 -1.71
N LYS A 275 -26.25 -3.47 -1.62
CA LYS A 275 -27.01 -2.98 -2.76
C LYS A 275 -26.09 -2.51 -3.89
N ILE A 276 -25.06 -1.73 -3.57
CA ILE A 276 -24.06 -1.25 -4.54
C ILE A 276 -23.35 -2.44 -5.19
N VAL A 277 -22.85 -3.38 -4.40
CA VAL A 277 -22.16 -4.59 -4.90
C VAL A 277 -23.09 -5.40 -5.83
N ASN A 278 -24.36 -5.52 -5.49
CA ASN A 278 -25.33 -6.22 -6.33
C ASN A 278 -25.62 -5.49 -7.65
N GLU A 279 -25.59 -4.15 -7.65
CA GLU A 279 -25.71 -3.36 -8.87
C GLU A 279 -24.50 -3.58 -9.79
N TRP A 280 -23.27 -3.61 -9.25
CA TRP A 280 -22.07 -3.95 -10.02
C TRP A 280 -22.14 -5.36 -10.63
N ARG A 281 -22.55 -6.35 -9.83
CA ARG A 281 -22.68 -7.73 -10.32
C ARG A 281 -23.69 -7.85 -11.46
N LYS A 282 -24.79 -7.09 -11.41
CA LYS A 282 -25.78 -7.04 -12.50
C LYS A 282 -25.26 -6.34 -13.75
N ALA A 283 -24.43 -5.32 -13.59
CA ALA A 283 -23.86 -4.58 -14.72
C ALA A 283 -22.76 -5.39 -15.45
N ASN A 284 -22.11 -6.29 -14.75
CA ASN A 284 -20.98 -7.10 -15.25
C ASN A 284 -21.36 -8.52 -15.67
N GLY A 285 -22.56 -8.98 -15.39
CA GLY A 285 -23.01 -10.35 -15.70
C GLY A 285 -24.26 -10.45 -16.44
#